data_14c51cfff87bda59dd3cf0512e3e7751
#
_entry.id   14c51cfff87bda59dd3cf0512e3e7751
#
_cell.length_a   1.000
_cell.length_b   1.000
_cell.length_c   1.000
_cell.angle_alpha   90.00
_cell.angle_beta   90.00
_cell.angle_gamma   90.00
#
_symmetry.space_group_name_H-M   'P 1'
#
loop_
_entity.id
_entity.type
_entity.pdbx_description
1 polymer ?
#
loop_
_entity_poly.entity_id
_entity_poly.type
_entity_poly.pdbx_seq_one_letter_code
_entity_poly.pdbx_strand_id
1 'polypeptide(L)'
;LSEVKSHDRLVRVARMFKDAGYRLRFQIVGAGALEEPLKRLRDELGLQDSVRFLGFRKPPYPFMKASDVFVSTSKSEAASLVICEAMTLGVPIVATRTSASEEFLADDRYGIVTGHSDVEIFEGLRRMVDDETLRAHYREQGFKRTELFSAEQTMRQFEALL
;
A
#
# COMPACT_ATOMS: atom_id res chain seq x y z
N LEU A 1 12.98 -5.06 5.10
CA LEU A 1 12.27 -5.78 4.04
C LEU A 1 12.29 -7.27 4.39
N SER A 2 11.13 -7.90 4.44
CA SER A 2 10.94 -9.28 4.89
C SER A 2 10.05 -10.07 3.91
N GLU A 3 10.10 -11.40 3.98
CA GLU A 3 9.30 -12.28 3.11
C GLU A 3 7.79 -12.06 3.25
N VAL A 4 7.32 -11.77 4.47
CA VAL A 4 5.90 -11.52 4.74
C VAL A 4 5.36 -10.34 3.95
N LYS A 5 6.17 -9.28 3.77
CA LYS A 5 5.79 -8.07 3.02
C LYS A 5 5.80 -8.26 1.51
N SER A 6 6.43 -9.32 0.99
CA SER A 6 6.41 -9.74 -0.42
C SER A 6 6.63 -8.61 -1.44
N HIS A 7 7.64 -7.79 -1.21
CA HIS A 7 7.99 -6.70 -2.14
C HIS A 7 8.45 -7.21 -3.52
N ASP A 8 8.84 -8.47 -3.64
CA ASP A 8 9.10 -9.16 -4.91
C ASP A 8 7.89 -9.12 -5.84
N ARG A 9 6.66 -9.26 -5.31
CA ARG A 9 5.42 -9.08 -6.09
C ARG A 9 5.31 -7.67 -6.63
N LEU A 10 5.57 -6.66 -5.79
CA LEU A 10 5.53 -5.26 -6.24
C LEU A 10 6.53 -4.99 -7.37
N VAL A 11 7.73 -5.57 -7.29
CA VAL A 11 8.74 -5.44 -8.35
C VAL A 11 8.26 -6.11 -9.64
N ARG A 12 7.66 -7.31 -9.59
CA ARG A 12 7.08 -7.96 -10.79
C ARG A 12 5.89 -7.18 -11.35
N VAL A 13 5.01 -6.66 -10.50
CA VAL A 13 3.90 -5.80 -10.92
C VAL A 13 4.40 -4.52 -11.59
N ALA A 14 5.48 -3.91 -11.09
CA ALA A 14 6.11 -2.77 -11.75
C ALA A 14 6.61 -3.12 -13.16
N ARG A 15 7.10 -4.36 -13.39
CA ARG A 15 7.43 -4.85 -14.72
C ARG A 15 6.20 -4.92 -15.63
N MET A 16 5.08 -5.46 -15.13
CA MET A 16 3.83 -5.52 -15.90
C MET A 16 3.36 -4.12 -16.33
N PHE A 17 3.44 -3.13 -15.44
CA PHE A 17 3.13 -1.74 -15.81
C PHE A 17 4.06 -1.18 -16.89
N LYS A 18 5.35 -1.45 -16.79
CA LYS A 18 6.31 -1.03 -17.82
C LYS A 18 6.00 -1.66 -19.17
N ASP A 19 5.68 -2.96 -19.19
CA ASP A 19 5.33 -3.70 -20.43
C ASP A 19 4.01 -3.21 -21.03
N ALA A 20 3.08 -2.75 -20.20
CA ALA A 20 1.83 -2.13 -20.63
C ALA A 20 1.99 -0.63 -21.02
N GLY A 21 3.22 -0.10 -21.05
CA GLY A 21 3.51 1.26 -21.51
C GLY A 21 3.33 2.37 -20.47
N TYR A 22 3.10 2.05 -19.22
CA TYR A 22 2.97 3.04 -18.15
C TYR A 22 4.33 3.60 -17.71
N ARG A 23 4.36 4.87 -17.36
CA ARG A 23 5.53 5.56 -16.79
C ARG A 23 5.33 5.85 -15.31
N LEU A 24 5.35 4.80 -14.49
CA LEU A 24 5.18 4.90 -13.05
C LEU A 24 6.52 4.87 -12.31
N ARG A 25 6.53 5.44 -11.11
CA ARG A 25 7.64 5.34 -10.16
C ARG A 25 7.18 4.60 -8.91
N PHE A 26 7.82 3.50 -8.62
CA PHE A 26 7.61 2.72 -7.40
C PHE A 26 8.72 3.07 -6.40
N GLN A 27 8.33 3.40 -5.19
CA GLN A 27 9.26 3.71 -4.10
C GLN A 27 9.09 2.70 -2.98
N ILE A 28 10.17 2.05 -2.61
CA ILE A 28 10.21 1.09 -1.50
C ILE A 28 10.97 1.75 -0.35
N VAL A 29 10.24 2.07 0.73
CA VAL A 29 10.78 2.68 1.94
C VAL A 29 10.93 1.61 3.00
N GLY A 30 12.13 1.47 3.55
CA GLY A 30 12.47 0.49 4.56
C GLY A 30 13.78 -0.21 4.25
N ALA A 31 14.30 -0.93 5.21
CA ALA A 31 15.50 -1.75 5.10
C ALA A 31 15.20 -3.18 5.60
N GLY A 32 16.05 -4.13 5.26
CA GLY A 32 15.95 -5.51 5.73
C GLY A 32 16.72 -6.50 4.88
N ALA A 33 16.76 -7.75 5.32
CA ALA A 33 17.59 -8.80 4.73
C ALA A 33 17.32 -9.04 3.22
N LEU A 34 16.12 -8.71 2.74
CA LEU A 34 15.76 -8.92 1.33
C LEU A 34 16.07 -7.73 0.42
N GLU A 35 16.72 -6.67 0.91
CA GLU A 35 17.00 -5.48 0.08
C GLU A 35 17.86 -5.83 -1.14
N GLU A 36 18.98 -6.52 -0.94
CA GLU A 36 19.88 -6.90 -2.04
C GLU A 36 19.26 -7.92 -3.03
N PRO A 37 18.57 -8.99 -2.58
CA PRO A 37 17.78 -9.84 -3.48
C PRO A 37 16.75 -9.07 -4.32
N LEU A 38 16.04 -8.12 -3.72
CA LEU A 38 15.03 -7.32 -4.42
C LEU A 38 15.67 -6.33 -5.43
N LYS A 39 16.82 -5.76 -5.12
CA LYS A 39 17.60 -4.94 -6.08
C LYS A 39 18.04 -5.76 -7.28
N ARG A 40 18.54 -6.98 -7.06
CA ARG A 40 18.88 -7.89 -8.17
C ARG A 40 17.66 -8.19 -9.03
N LEU A 41 16.53 -8.55 -8.44
CA LEU A 41 15.28 -8.78 -9.19
C LEU A 41 14.86 -7.55 -10.00
N ARG A 42 14.93 -6.36 -9.41
CA ARG A 42 14.71 -5.09 -10.13
C ARG A 42 15.61 -4.96 -11.36
N ASP A 43 16.90 -5.25 -11.20
CA ASP A 43 17.91 -5.07 -12.26
C ASP A 43 17.75 -6.10 -13.36
N GLU A 44 17.46 -7.36 -13.02
CA GLU A 44 17.11 -8.44 -13.95
C GLU A 44 15.87 -8.11 -14.79
N LEU A 45 14.91 -7.43 -14.19
CA LEU A 45 13.68 -6.98 -14.88
C LEU A 45 13.85 -5.62 -15.59
N GLY A 46 15.03 -5.00 -15.55
CA GLY A 46 15.30 -3.73 -16.21
C GLY A 46 14.51 -2.55 -15.66
N LEU A 47 14.31 -2.48 -14.33
CA LEU A 47 13.42 -1.52 -13.67
C LEU A 47 14.16 -0.42 -12.88
N GLN A 48 15.45 -0.18 -13.15
CA GLN A 48 16.29 0.77 -12.42
C GLN A 48 15.71 2.19 -12.40
N ASP A 49 15.06 2.60 -13.49
CA ASP A 49 14.44 3.91 -13.62
C ASP A 49 13.04 3.99 -12.96
N SER A 50 12.36 2.84 -12.80
CA SER A 50 10.97 2.75 -12.33
C SER A 50 10.85 2.38 -10.87
N VAL A 51 11.79 1.60 -10.31
CA VAL A 51 11.74 1.11 -8.92
C VAL A 51 12.94 1.64 -8.14
N ARG A 52 12.68 2.38 -7.08
CA ARG A 52 13.69 2.97 -6.20
C ARG A 52 13.59 2.43 -4.79
N PHE A 53 14.70 1.97 -4.25
CA PHE A 53 14.85 1.63 -2.84
C PHE A 53 15.38 2.86 -2.10
N LEU A 54 14.61 3.38 -1.17
CA LEU A 54 14.95 4.60 -0.44
C LEU A 54 15.66 4.31 0.89
N GLY A 55 15.77 3.02 1.25
CA GLY A 55 16.31 2.60 2.55
C GLY A 55 15.38 2.98 3.71
N PHE A 56 15.90 2.84 4.94
CA PHE A 56 15.16 3.22 6.14
C PHE A 56 15.03 4.74 6.22
N ARG A 57 13.79 5.23 6.41
CA ARG A 57 13.45 6.65 6.59
C ARG A 57 12.66 6.84 7.88
N LYS A 58 13.04 7.85 8.67
CA LYS A 58 12.33 8.22 9.89
C LYS A 58 12.22 9.74 9.96
N PRO A 59 11.01 10.32 9.88
CA PRO A 59 9.73 9.64 9.62
C PRO A 59 9.55 9.23 8.14
N PRO A 60 8.75 8.19 7.84
CA PRO A 60 8.44 7.78 6.46
C PRO A 60 7.34 8.64 5.82
N TYR A 61 6.58 9.39 6.61
CA TYR A 61 5.37 10.09 6.23
C TYR A 61 5.50 11.07 5.05
N PRO A 62 6.61 11.83 4.88
CA PRO A 62 6.76 12.70 3.73
C PRO A 62 6.75 11.95 2.40
N PHE A 63 7.35 10.76 2.36
CA PHE A 63 7.38 9.91 1.16
C PHE A 63 6.00 9.32 0.87
N MET A 64 5.30 8.85 1.91
CA MET A 64 3.95 8.32 1.79
C MET A 64 2.98 9.41 1.32
N LYS A 65 2.99 10.59 1.94
CA LYS A 65 2.12 11.72 1.59
C LYS A 65 2.34 12.24 0.16
N ALA A 66 3.57 12.11 -0.35
CA ALA A 66 3.92 12.51 -1.71
C ALA A 66 3.59 11.46 -2.77
N SER A 67 3.03 10.31 -2.38
CA SER A 67 2.65 9.24 -3.29
C SER A 67 1.18 9.36 -3.70
N ASP A 68 0.88 9.01 -4.95
CA ASP A 68 -0.48 8.98 -5.47
C ASP A 68 -1.28 7.78 -4.92
N VAL A 69 -0.59 6.66 -4.66
CA VAL A 69 -1.17 5.42 -4.17
C VAL A 69 -0.19 4.72 -3.22
N PHE A 70 -0.68 4.22 -2.10
CA PHE A 70 0.03 3.31 -1.21
C PHE A 70 -0.30 1.86 -1.58
N VAL A 71 0.73 1.01 -1.71
CA VAL A 71 0.56 -0.40 -2.08
C VAL A 71 1.13 -1.31 -0.99
N SER A 72 0.32 -2.24 -0.50
CA SER A 72 0.74 -3.32 0.39
C SER A 72 0.59 -4.67 -0.31
N THR A 73 1.69 -5.41 -0.43
CA THR A 73 1.73 -6.74 -1.06
C THR A 73 1.92 -7.87 -0.07
N SER A 74 1.61 -7.65 1.21
CA SER A 74 1.84 -8.57 2.31
C SER A 74 1.11 -9.90 2.13
N LYS A 75 1.75 -11.02 2.49
CA LYS A 75 1.14 -12.36 2.49
C LYS A 75 0.18 -12.55 3.67
N SER A 76 0.54 -11.98 4.80
CA SER A 76 -0.23 -12.08 6.04
C SER A 76 0.08 -10.85 6.91
N GLU A 77 -0.94 -10.31 7.55
CA GLU A 77 -0.81 -9.20 8.48
C GLU A 77 -2.05 -9.17 9.38
N ALA A 78 -1.85 -9.31 10.68
CA ALA A 78 -2.94 -9.29 11.67
C ALA A 78 -3.36 -7.86 12.01
N ALA A 79 -2.41 -6.91 12.03
CA ALA A 79 -2.64 -5.48 12.22
C ALA A 79 -1.67 -4.68 11.37
N SER A 80 -2.16 -3.67 10.66
CA SER A 80 -1.34 -2.87 9.76
C SER A 80 -1.43 -1.39 10.08
N LEU A 81 -0.56 -0.93 10.97
CA LEU A 81 -0.46 0.51 11.29
C LEU A 81 -0.19 1.35 10.04
N VAL A 82 0.57 0.80 9.08
CA VAL A 82 0.91 1.52 7.86
C VAL A 82 -0.30 1.78 6.95
N ILE A 83 -1.34 0.94 7.00
CA ILE A 83 -2.61 1.19 6.32
C ILE A 83 -3.33 2.38 6.98
N CYS A 84 -3.41 2.41 8.32
CA CYS A 84 -3.97 3.54 9.05
C CYS A 84 -3.20 4.84 8.80
N GLU A 85 -1.87 4.77 8.76
CA GLU A 85 -1.01 5.91 8.46
C GLU A 85 -1.28 6.46 7.05
N ALA A 86 -1.40 5.59 6.05
CA ALA A 86 -1.73 6.00 4.68
C ALA A 86 -3.11 6.66 4.59
N MET A 87 -4.13 6.10 5.25
CA MET A 87 -5.46 6.69 5.34
C MET A 87 -5.42 8.09 5.97
N THR A 88 -4.72 8.22 7.11
CA THR A 88 -4.59 9.49 7.85
C THR A 88 -3.90 10.55 7.01
N LEU A 89 -2.99 10.16 6.13
CA LEU A 89 -2.30 11.06 5.20
C LEU A 89 -3.11 11.35 3.92
N GLY A 90 -4.28 10.73 3.77
CA GLY A 90 -5.13 10.87 2.60
C GLY A 90 -4.55 10.21 1.35
N VAL A 91 -3.80 9.13 1.51
CA VAL A 91 -3.23 8.37 0.39
C VAL A 91 -4.13 7.17 0.08
N PRO A 92 -4.67 7.05 -1.15
CA PRO A 92 -5.46 5.89 -1.57
C PRO A 92 -4.66 4.60 -1.47
N ILE A 93 -5.33 3.50 -1.13
CA ILE A 93 -4.66 2.23 -0.77
C ILE A 93 -5.09 1.12 -1.72
N VAL A 94 -4.10 0.35 -2.16
CA VAL A 94 -4.28 -0.98 -2.76
C VAL A 94 -3.52 -1.98 -1.90
N ALA A 95 -4.21 -2.99 -1.40
CA ALA A 95 -3.60 -3.98 -0.52
C ALA A 95 -4.01 -5.41 -0.89
N THR A 96 -3.09 -6.35 -0.77
CA THR A 96 -3.43 -7.77 -0.83
C THR A 96 -4.29 -8.17 0.35
N ARG A 97 -5.14 -9.17 0.15
CA ARG A 97 -6.06 -9.71 1.17
C ARG A 97 -5.31 -10.27 2.36
N THR A 98 -5.53 -9.69 3.51
CA THR A 98 -5.03 -10.11 4.84
C THR A 98 -6.08 -9.72 5.87
N SER A 99 -6.05 -10.28 7.08
CA SER A 99 -6.97 -9.87 8.13
C SER A 99 -6.96 -8.36 8.37
N ALA A 100 -5.78 -7.75 8.36
CA ALA A 100 -5.66 -6.30 8.52
C ALA A 100 -6.27 -5.51 7.35
N SER A 101 -6.02 -5.90 6.09
CA SER A 101 -6.58 -5.19 4.94
C SER A 101 -8.09 -5.33 4.86
N GLU A 102 -8.65 -6.50 5.19
CA GLU A 102 -10.09 -6.71 5.25
C GLU A 102 -10.74 -5.85 6.32
N GLU A 103 -10.14 -5.78 7.52
CA GLU A 103 -10.64 -4.95 8.61
C GLU A 103 -10.60 -3.46 8.29
N PHE A 104 -9.44 -2.95 7.82
CA PHE A 104 -9.27 -1.52 7.61
C PHE A 104 -9.94 -1.03 6.33
N LEU A 105 -9.90 -1.80 5.23
CA LEU A 105 -10.46 -1.41 3.94
C LEU A 105 -11.91 -1.84 3.75
N ALA A 106 -12.46 -2.70 4.62
CA ALA A 106 -13.86 -3.11 4.69
C ALA A 106 -14.43 -3.47 3.30
N ASP A 107 -13.86 -4.51 2.67
CA ASP A 107 -14.28 -5.04 1.37
C ASP A 107 -14.45 -3.93 0.30
N ASP A 108 -13.34 -3.28 -0.03
CA ASP A 108 -13.25 -2.21 -1.03
C ASP A 108 -13.95 -0.88 -0.67
N ARG A 109 -14.46 -0.72 0.54
CA ARG A 109 -15.12 0.53 0.92
C ARG A 109 -14.15 1.71 1.11
N TYR A 110 -12.94 1.42 1.61
CA TYR A 110 -11.94 2.44 1.98
C TYR A 110 -10.61 2.32 1.23
N GLY A 111 -10.55 1.44 0.25
CA GLY A 111 -9.39 1.14 -0.58
C GLY A 111 -9.66 -0.12 -1.38
N ILE A 112 -8.76 -0.53 -2.25
CA ILE A 112 -8.91 -1.75 -3.05
C ILE A 112 -8.22 -2.92 -2.33
N VAL A 113 -8.95 -4.01 -2.10
CA VAL A 113 -8.42 -5.29 -1.63
C VAL A 113 -8.27 -6.24 -2.81
N THR A 114 -7.07 -6.73 -3.06
CA THR A 114 -6.78 -7.65 -4.16
C THR A 114 -6.51 -9.06 -3.65
N GLY A 115 -6.54 -10.04 -4.54
CA GLY A 115 -5.92 -11.34 -4.29
C GLY A 115 -4.39 -11.24 -4.22
N HIS A 116 -3.73 -12.41 -4.17
CA HIS A 116 -2.28 -12.51 -3.96
C HIS A 116 -1.48 -12.72 -5.24
N SER A 117 -2.11 -12.89 -6.40
CA SER A 117 -1.41 -13.03 -7.67
C SER A 117 -0.91 -11.67 -8.17
N ASP A 118 0.19 -11.68 -8.91
CA ASP A 118 0.75 -10.47 -9.52
C ASP A 118 -0.28 -9.80 -10.46
N VAL A 119 -1.14 -10.60 -11.13
CA VAL A 119 -2.19 -10.10 -12.03
C VAL A 119 -3.29 -9.36 -11.25
N GLU A 120 -3.78 -9.92 -10.14
CA GLU A 120 -4.81 -9.27 -9.32
C GLU A 120 -4.29 -7.95 -8.72
N ILE A 121 -3.04 -7.93 -8.27
CA ILE A 121 -2.40 -6.71 -7.75
C ILE A 121 -2.25 -5.68 -8.88
N PHE A 122 -1.81 -6.11 -10.06
CA PHE A 122 -1.70 -5.23 -11.24
C PHE A 122 -3.06 -4.61 -11.59
N GLU A 123 -4.12 -5.40 -11.70
CA GLU A 123 -5.46 -4.91 -12.05
C GLU A 123 -6.02 -3.95 -10.99
N GLY A 124 -5.88 -4.28 -9.70
CA GLY A 124 -6.30 -3.38 -8.62
C GLY A 124 -5.55 -2.06 -8.64
N LEU A 125 -4.24 -2.10 -8.83
CA LEU A 125 -3.41 -0.91 -8.90
C LEU A 125 -3.68 -0.12 -10.19
N ARG A 126 -3.92 -0.78 -11.33
CA ARG A 126 -4.27 -0.14 -12.60
C ARG A 126 -5.54 0.68 -12.48
N ARG A 127 -6.59 0.14 -11.88
CA ARG A 127 -7.84 0.88 -11.60
C ARG A 127 -7.56 2.17 -10.84
N MET A 128 -6.69 2.10 -9.82
CA MET A 128 -6.32 3.26 -9.02
C MET A 128 -5.48 4.28 -9.79
N VAL A 129 -4.60 3.81 -10.68
CA VAL A 129 -3.72 4.66 -11.50
C VAL A 129 -4.51 5.38 -12.59
N ASP A 130 -5.41 4.67 -13.25
CA ASP A 130 -6.15 5.18 -14.43
C ASP A 130 -7.29 6.13 -14.05
N ASP A 131 -7.79 6.07 -12.83
CA ASP A 131 -8.98 6.81 -12.40
C ASP A 131 -8.67 7.79 -11.24
N GLU A 132 -8.53 9.06 -11.57
CA GLU A 132 -8.32 10.14 -10.60
C GLU A 132 -9.54 10.34 -9.69
N THR A 133 -10.75 10.16 -10.22
CA THR A 133 -11.98 10.25 -9.43
C THR A 133 -12.04 9.16 -8.36
N LEU A 134 -11.64 7.95 -8.72
CA LEU A 134 -11.52 6.85 -7.77
C LEU A 134 -10.49 7.15 -6.67
N ARG A 135 -9.33 7.71 -7.04
CA ARG A 135 -8.33 8.15 -6.04
C ARG A 135 -8.89 9.22 -5.10
N ALA A 136 -9.60 10.21 -5.65
CA ALA A 136 -10.23 11.26 -4.85
C ALA A 136 -11.30 10.68 -3.90
N HIS A 137 -12.12 9.75 -4.39
CA HIS A 137 -13.11 9.03 -3.59
C HIS A 137 -12.45 8.31 -2.41
N TYR A 138 -11.43 7.48 -2.66
CA TYR A 138 -10.76 6.72 -1.59
C TYR A 138 -9.98 7.61 -0.62
N ARG A 139 -9.47 8.74 -1.06
CA ARG A 139 -8.89 9.75 -0.17
C ARG A 139 -9.91 10.24 0.84
N GLU A 140 -11.10 10.63 0.38
CA GLU A 140 -12.18 11.10 1.25
C GLU A 140 -12.69 10.00 2.19
N GLN A 141 -12.89 8.78 1.66
CA GLN A 141 -13.34 7.65 2.47
C GLN A 141 -12.29 7.24 3.51
N GLY A 142 -11.01 7.31 3.18
CA GLY A 142 -9.91 7.06 4.12
C GLY A 142 -9.93 8.01 5.31
N PHE A 143 -10.12 9.30 5.10
CA PHE A 143 -10.27 10.27 6.19
C PHE A 143 -11.48 9.94 7.09
N LYS A 144 -12.64 9.64 6.51
CA LYS A 144 -13.82 9.25 7.28
C LYS A 144 -13.57 7.99 8.10
N ARG A 145 -12.82 7.02 7.55
CA ARG A 145 -12.49 5.79 8.26
C ARG A 145 -11.57 6.03 9.45
N THR A 146 -10.58 6.93 9.32
CA THR A 146 -9.64 7.23 10.41
C THR A 146 -10.30 7.93 11.60
N GLU A 147 -11.38 8.67 11.40
CA GLU A 147 -12.16 9.24 12.49
C GLU A 147 -12.69 8.18 13.44
N LEU A 148 -13.04 6.97 12.93
CA LEU A 148 -13.54 5.86 13.74
C LEU A 148 -12.44 5.22 14.61
N PHE A 149 -11.19 5.42 14.30
CA PHE A 149 -10.03 4.92 15.07
C PHE A 149 -9.37 6.01 15.93
N SER A 150 -10.00 7.17 16.05
CA SER A 150 -9.49 8.22 16.95
C SER A 150 -9.47 7.75 18.40
N ALA A 151 -8.51 8.26 19.18
CA ALA A 151 -8.42 7.95 20.61
C ALA A 151 -9.72 8.29 21.35
N GLU A 152 -10.38 9.38 20.95
CA GLU A 152 -11.65 9.82 21.51
C GLU A 152 -12.80 8.82 21.26
N GLN A 153 -12.90 8.31 20.02
CA GLN A 153 -13.88 7.26 19.67
C GLN A 153 -13.61 5.96 20.42
N THR A 154 -12.34 5.57 20.51
CA THR A 154 -11.94 4.36 21.24
C THR A 154 -12.30 4.48 22.72
N MET A 155 -12.06 5.62 23.36
CA MET A 155 -12.45 5.87 24.75
C MET A 155 -13.96 5.83 24.95
N ARG A 156 -14.76 6.46 24.08
CA ARG A 156 -16.22 6.40 24.13
C ARG A 156 -16.76 4.97 24.02
N GLN A 157 -16.15 4.14 23.16
CA GLN A 157 -16.54 2.72 23.05
C GLN A 157 -16.22 1.95 24.34
N PHE A 158 -15.08 2.22 24.98
CA PHE A 158 -14.73 1.64 26.27
C PHE A 158 -15.70 2.06 27.38
N GLU A 159 -16.04 3.34 27.46
CA GLU A 159 -17.00 3.87 28.44
C GLU A 159 -18.39 3.27 28.28
N ALA A 160 -18.81 2.96 27.05
CA ALA A 160 -20.11 2.32 26.78
C ALA A 160 -20.18 0.82 27.17
N LEU A 161 -19.05 0.19 27.48
CA LEU A 161 -18.97 -1.21 27.91
C LEU A 161 -18.89 -1.36 29.42
N LEU A 162 -18.76 -0.25 30.16
CA LEU A 162 -18.74 -0.20 31.63
C LEU A 162 -20.12 0.16 32.21
#